data_744fc5a06d86613e092c71e05c0ebe84
#
_entry.id   744fc5a06d86613e092c71e05c0ebe84
#
_cell.length_a   1.000
_cell.length_b   1.000
_cell.length_c   1.000
_cell.angle_alpha   90.00
_cell.angle_beta   90.00
_cell.angle_gamma   90.00
#
_symmetry.space_group_name_H-M   'P 1'
#
loop_
_entity.id
_entity.type
_entity.pdbx_description
1 polymer ?
#
loop_
_entity_poly.entity_id
_entity_poly.type
_entity_poly.pdbx_seq_one_letter_code
_entity_poly.pdbx_strand_id
1 'polypeptide(L)'
;MKYDARACHFNMDTGCVELLLRDGSMISIDCTGVEDALDVTMAQRSELDYLIYNDPLGYADLILNGDPEKYLRNVAERHGLED
;
A
#
# COMPACT_ATOMS: atom_id res chain seq x y z
N MET A 1 -8.61 8.48 8.20
CA MET A 1 -8.53 8.21 6.77
C MET A 1 -9.48 9.12 5.99
N LYS A 2 -9.08 9.58 4.84
CA LYS A 2 -9.90 10.49 4.03
C LYS A 2 -11.16 9.83 3.46
N TYR A 3 -11.06 8.55 3.12
CA TYR A 3 -12.19 7.78 2.58
C TYR A 3 -12.91 7.05 3.70
N ASP A 4 -14.23 7.07 3.66
CA ASP A 4 -15.07 6.40 4.65
C ASP A 4 -15.26 4.93 4.24
N ALA A 5 -14.36 4.09 4.70
CA ALA A 5 -14.29 2.69 4.28
C ALA A 5 -15.12 1.78 5.18
N ARG A 6 -15.93 0.89 4.56
CA ARG A 6 -16.63 -0.19 5.26
C ARG A 6 -15.73 -1.39 5.46
N ALA A 7 -14.91 -1.71 4.46
CA ALA A 7 -14.05 -2.88 4.45
C ALA A 7 -12.86 -2.65 3.55
N CYS A 8 -11.75 -3.30 3.86
CA CYS A 8 -10.56 -3.26 3.04
C CYS A 8 -9.87 -4.61 3.14
N HIS A 9 -9.52 -5.19 1.99
CA HIS A 9 -8.81 -6.47 1.96
C HIS A 9 -7.95 -6.58 0.71
N PHE A 10 -6.98 -7.48 0.77
CA PHE A 10 -6.13 -7.81 -0.37
C PHE A 10 -6.75 -9.00 -1.11
N ASN A 11 -6.99 -8.82 -2.41
CA ASN A 11 -7.49 -9.88 -3.28
C ASN A 11 -6.31 -10.54 -3.98
N MET A 12 -5.98 -11.76 -3.58
CA MET A 12 -4.84 -12.50 -4.12
C MET A 12 -5.01 -12.87 -5.59
N ASP A 13 -6.25 -13.03 -6.04
CA ASP A 13 -6.53 -13.40 -7.43
C ASP A 13 -6.21 -12.27 -8.40
N THR A 14 -6.47 -11.04 -8.00
CA THR A 14 -6.25 -9.87 -8.84
C THR A 14 -4.95 -9.13 -8.51
N GLY A 15 -4.37 -9.40 -7.34
CA GLY A 15 -3.20 -8.67 -6.86
C GLY A 15 -3.51 -7.24 -6.45
N CYS A 16 -4.76 -6.95 -6.08
CA CYS A 16 -5.22 -5.62 -5.73
C CYS A 16 -5.69 -5.54 -4.29
N VAL A 17 -5.44 -4.40 -3.65
CA VAL A 17 -6.09 -4.05 -2.40
C VAL A 17 -7.42 -3.39 -2.74
N GLU A 18 -8.51 -3.96 -2.25
CA GLU A 18 -9.86 -3.51 -2.53
C GLU A 18 -10.44 -2.78 -1.33
N LEU A 19 -10.90 -1.55 -1.55
CA LEU A 19 -11.45 -0.68 -0.53
C LEU A 19 -12.93 -0.46 -0.84
N LEU A 20 -13.81 -1.02 0.00
CA LEU A 20 -15.26 -0.85 -0.13
C LEU A 20 -15.70 0.35 0.69
N LEU A 21 -16.31 1.32 0.03
CA LEU A 21 -16.78 2.53 0.68
C LEU A 21 -18.22 2.37 1.17
N ARG A 22 -18.64 3.25 2.08
CA ARG A 22 -19.98 3.17 2.67
C ARG A 22 -21.09 3.46 1.69
N ASP A 23 -20.80 4.19 0.62
CA ASP A 23 -21.78 4.49 -0.43
C ASP A 23 -21.97 3.34 -1.42
N GLY A 24 -21.23 2.24 -1.23
CA GLY A 24 -21.31 1.06 -2.10
C GLY A 24 -20.30 1.04 -3.23
N SER A 25 -19.53 2.10 -3.41
CA SER A 25 -18.48 2.12 -4.43
C SER A 25 -17.23 1.39 -3.92
N MET A 26 -16.36 0.99 -4.86
CA MET A 26 -15.15 0.26 -4.56
C MET A 26 -13.96 0.90 -5.26
N ILE A 27 -12.84 1.00 -4.54
CA ILE A 27 -11.56 1.42 -5.11
C ILE A 27 -10.65 0.20 -5.11
N SER A 28 -10.05 -0.11 -6.27
CA SER A 28 -9.04 -1.18 -6.39
C SER A 28 -7.68 -0.56 -6.62
N ILE A 29 -6.71 -0.97 -5.81
CA ILE A 29 -5.32 -0.51 -5.94
C ILE A 29 -4.49 -1.67 -6.46
N ASP A 30 -3.97 -1.53 -7.68
CA ASP A 30 -3.08 -2.54 -8.28
C ASP A 30 -1.71 -2.44 -7.64
N CYS A 31 -1.41 -3.39 -6.74
CA CYS A 31 -0.16 -3.37 -5.97
C CYS A 31 1.07 -3.50 -6.87
N THR A 32 0.99 -4.30 -7.92
CA THR A 32 2.09 -4.43 -8.89
C THR A 32 2.32 -3.12 -9.63
N GLY A 33 1.26 -2.46 -10.06
CA GLY A 33 1.35 -1.16 -10.70
C GLY A 33 1.97 -0.10 -9.81
N VAL A 34 1.62 -0.11 -8.52
CA VAL A 34 2.21 0.81 -7.54
C VAL A 34 3.71 0.55 -7.40
N GLU A 35 4.12 -0.70 -7.26
CA GLU A 35 5.53 -1.06 -7.12
C GLU A 35 6.33 -0.64 -8.35
N ASP A 36 5.78 -0.88 -9.54
CA ASP A 36 6.44 -0.49 -10.80
C ASP A 36 6.57 1.03 -10.92
N ALA A 37 5.52 1.76 -10.56
CA ALA A 37 5.51 3.22 -10.64
C ALA A 37 6.52 3.86 -9.67
N LEU A 38 6.70 3.26 -8.49
CA LEU A 38 7.60 3.78 -7.47
C LEU A 38 9.04 3.29 -7.60
N ASP A 39 9.28 2.29 -8.44
CA ASP A 39 10.62 1.71 -8.65
C ASP A 39 11.26 1.30 -7.32
N VAL A 40 10.58 0.45 -6.59
CA VAL A 40 10.95 0.10 -5.21
C VAL A 40 12.14 -0.86 -5.13
N THR A 41 12.94 -0.71 -4.08
CA THR A 41 13.97 -1.68 -3.72
C THR A 41 13.34 -2.90 -3.05
N MET A 42 14.14 -3.95 -2.80
CA MET A 42 13.65 -5.14 -2.09
C MET A 42 13.17 -4.81 -0.68
N ALA A 43 13.88 -3.96 0.04
CA ALA A 43 13.49 -3.56 1.39
C ALA A 43 12.16 -2.79 1.37
N GLN A 44 12.01 -1.88 0.41
CA GLN A 44 10.78 -1.12 0.25
C GLN A 44 9.61 -2.00 -0.15
N ARG A 45 9.84 -2.97 -1.04
CA ARG A 45 8.82 -3.92 -1.45
C ARG A 45 8.37 -4.78 -0.27
N SER A 46 9.30 -5.22 0.56
CA SER A 46 8.97 -6.00 1.77
C SER A 46 8.09 -5.21 2.72
N GLU A 47 8.34 -3.92 2.87
CA GLU A 47 7.51 -3.05 3.71
C GLU A 47 6.10 -2.91 3.14
N LEU A 48 5.98 -2.73 1.83
CA LEU A 48 4.67 -2.66 1.18
C LEU A 48 3.91 -3.99 1.32
N ASP A 49 4.59 -5.11 1.11
CA ASP A 49 3.98 -6.44 1.28
C ASP A 49 3.48 -6.63 2.71
N TYR A 50 4.27 -6.20 3.69
CA TYR A 50 3.84 -6.26 5.09
C TYR A 50 2.53 -5.52 5.31
N LEU A 51 2.41 -4.30 4.77
CA LEU A 51 1.17 -3.52 4.88
C LEU A 51 0.02 -4.21 4.17
N ILE A 52 0.26 -4.73 2.97
CA ILE A 52 -0.78 -5.40 2.18
C ILE A 52 -1.39 -6.58 2.94
N TYR A 53 -0.56 -7.40 3.59
CA TYR A 53 -1.02 -8.61 4.26
C TYR A 53 -1.48 -8.36 5.69
N ASN A 54 -0.95 -7.36 6.38
CA ASN A 54 -1.23 -7.14 7.80
C ASN A 54 -2.08 -5.91 8.07
N ASP A 55 -2.04 -4.91 7.20
CA ASP A 55 -2.79 -3.66 7.37
C ASP A 55 -3.17 -3.08 6.00
N PRO A 56 -4.06 -3.78 5.28
CA PRO A 56 -4.45 -3.30 3.93
C PRO A 56 -5.11 -1.93 3.96
N LEU A 57 -5.80 -1.57 5.03
CA LEU A 57 -6.38 -0.24 5.16
C LEU A 57 -5.29 0.83 5.27
N GLY A 58 -4.23 0.56 6.04
CA GLY A 58 -3.08 1.44 6.13
C GLY A 58 -2.37 1.59 4.79
N TYR A 59 -2.25 0.49 4.04
CA TYR A 59 -1.70 0.52 2.68
C TYR A 59 -2.53 1.43 1.78
N ALA A 60 -3.85 1.25 1.78
CA ALA A 60 -4.75 2.05 0.96
C ALA A 60 -4.65 3.54 1.32
N ASP A 61 -4.59 3.85 2.60
CA ASP A 61 -4.46 5.23 3.06
C ASP A 61 -3.14 5.84 2.59
N LEU A 62 -2.04 5.09 2.69
CA LEU A 62 -0.73 5.54 2.24
C LEU A 62 -0.73 5.88 0.75
N ILE A 63 -1.29 5.00 -0.08
CA ILE A 63 -1.28 5.16 -1.53
C ILE A 63 -2.25 6.27 -1.98
N LEU A 64 -3.43 6.35 -1.37
CA LEU A 64 -4.49 7.27 -1.82
C LEU A 64 -4.37 8.67 -1.21
N ASN A 65 -3.88 8.78 0.02
CA ASN A 65 -3.88 10.04 0.76
C ASN A 65 -2.50 10.46 1.24
N GLY A 66 -1.56 9.52 1.35
CA GLY A 66 -0.23 9.78 1.88
C GLY A 66 0.79 10.08 0.80
N ASP A 67 2.06 10.03 1.19
CA ASP A 67 3.20 10.20 0.31
C ASP A 67 4.03 8.91 0.33
N PRO A 68 3.71 7.95 -0.55
CA PRO A 68 4.41 6.67 -0.55
C PRO A 68 5.91 6.81 -0.86
N GLU A 69 6.30 7.75 -1.70
CA GLU A 69 7.71 7.96 -2.00
C GLU A 69 8.50 8.36 -0.76
N LYS A 70 7.95 9.29 0.02
CA LYS A 70 8.59 9.75 1.26
C LYS A 70 8.66 8.62 2.29
N TYR A 71 7.56 7.89 2.43
CA TYR A 71 7.48 6.77 3.35
C TYR A 71 8.54 5.71 3.01
N LEU A 72 8.64 5.35 1.73
CA LEU A 72 9.58 4.33 1.27
C LEU A 72 11.02 4.80 1.33
N ARG A 73 11.27 6.08 1.14
CA ARG A 73 12.60 6.65 1.30
C ARG A 73 13.09 6.50 2.74
N ASN A 74 12.21 6.73 3.70
CA ASN A 74 12.53 6.54 5.12
C ASN A 74 12.82 5.07 5.44
N VAL A 75 12.09 4.15 4.84
CA VAL A 75 12.33 2.71 4.98
C VAL A 75 13.72 2.36 4.44
N ALA A 76 14.07 2.85 3.26
CA ALA A 76 15.36 2.58 2.64
C ALA A 76 16.51 3.11 3.50
N GLU A 77 16.36 4.30 4.07
CA GLU A 77 17.37 4.87 4.96
C GLU A 77 17.59 4.02 6.20
N ARG A 78 16.51 3.55 6.82
CA ARG A 78 16.60 2.70 8.00
C ARG A 78 17.30 1.38 7.71
N HIS A 79 16.94 0.74 6.59
CA HIS A 79 17.54 -0.54 6.21
C HIS A 79 18.98 -0.39 5.72
N GLY A 80 19.27 0.72 5.05
CA GLY A 80 20.62 1.02 4.59
C GLY A 80 21.62 1.15 5.72
N LEU A 81 21.19 1.62 6.88
CA LEU A 81 22.04 1.76 8.05
C LEU A 81 22.34 0.42 8.73
N GLU A 82 21.51 -0.57 8.52
CA GLU A 82 21.65 -1.89 9.12
C GLU A 82 22.56 -2.82 8.30
N ASP A 83 22.69 -2.53 7.03
CA ASP A 83 23.50 -3.30 6.13
C ASP A 83 24.98 -2.92 6.27
#